data_a3611f631525b3cf6f55c25993dd89e0
#
_entry.id   a3611f631525b3cf6f55c25993dd89e0
#
_cell.length_a   1.000
_cell.length_b   1.000
_cell.length_c   1.000
_cell.angle_alpha   90.00
_cell.angle_beta   90.00
_cell.angle_gamma   90.00
#
_symmetry.space_group_name_H-M   'P 1'
#
loop_
_entity.id
_entity.type
_entity.pdbx_description
1 polymer ?
#
loop_
_entity_poly.entity_id
_entity_poly.type
_entity_poly.pdbx_seq_one_letter_code
_entity_poly.pdbx_strand_id
1 'polypeptide(L)'
;MNEADDQQEIIRLEQARCRALVEADIDSLQKLVSDDVVHVHANGKTDNKAAYLAMVGTQIRFLEAGREALDVRVYGNTAIATGRLDQLIEMTQTAQRIDMHVMTTQVWVRHGANWQQASFQATNL
;
A
#
# COMPACT_ATOMS: atom_id res chain seq x y z
N MET A 1 10.75 19.44 -10.30
CA MET A 1 10.89 18.00 -10.59
C MET A 1 9.99 17.64 -11.75
N ASN A 2 10.39 16.71 -12.56
CA ASN A 2 9.61 16.26 -13.71
C ASN A 2 8.83 14.98 -13.36
N GLU A 3 8.00 14.54 -14.29
CA GLU A 3 7.16 13.34 -14.09
C GLU A 3 7.98 12.08 -13.84
N ALA A 4 9.14 11.93 -14.49
CA ALA A 4 10.00 10.76 -14.31
C ALA A 4 10.54 10.68 -12.88
N ASP A 5 10.89 11.82 -12.28
CA ASP A 5 11.33 11.87 -10.88
C ASP A 5 10.20 11.52 -9.93
N ASP A 6 8.99 12.03 -10.19
CA ASP A 6 7.80 11.72 -9.39
C ASP A 6 7.42 10.24 -9.50
N GLN A 7 7.51 9.65 -10.70
CA GLN A 7 7.28 8.22 -10.90
C GLN A 7 8.22 7.38 -10.05
N GLN A 8 9.52 7.69 -10.07
CA GLN A 8 10.52 6.97 -9.29
C GLN A 8 10.31 7.14 -7.79
N GLU A 9 9.92 8.33 -7.35
CA GLU A 9 9.62 8.59 -5.95
C GLU A 9 8.46 7.74 -5.46
N ILE A 10 7.37 7.63 -6.23
CA ILE A 10 6.23 6.81 -5.86
C ILE A 10 6.60 5.33 -5.81
N ILE A 11 7.40 4.85 -6.76
CA ILE A 11 7.90 3.47 -6.73
C ILE A 11 8.70 3.23 -5.46
N ARG A 12 9.58 4.17 -5.10
CA ARG A 12 10.38 4.08 -3.87
C ARG A 12 9.50 4.06 -2.62
N LEU A 13 8.48 4.92 -2.57
CA LEU A 13 7.55 4.99 -1.44
C LEU A 13 6.71 3.72 -1.31
N GLU A 14 6.31 3.12 -2.43
CA GLU A 14 5.58 1.85 -2.40
C GLU A 14 6.47 0.70 -1.91
N GLN A 15 7.73 0.68 -2.30
CA GLN A 15 8.69 -0.29 -1.77
C GLN A 15 8.86 -0.11 -0.25
N ALA A 16 8.91 1.15 0.21
CA ALA A 16 8.98 1.45 1.64
C ALA A 16 7.71 1.00 2.38
N ARG A 17 6.54 1.17 1.75
CA ARG A 17 5.27 0.71 2.33
C ARG A 17 5.25 -0.82 2.48
N CYS A 18 5.64 -1.55 1.46
CA CYS A 18 5.72 -3.01 1.51
C CYS A 18 6.67 -3.47 2.62
N ARG A 19 7.84 -2.83 2.73
CA ARG A 19 8.81 -3.15 3.79
C ARG A 19 8.24 -2.85 5.18
N ALA A 20 7.54 -1.72 5.34
CA ALA A 20 6.92 -1.35 6.60
C ALA A 20 5.81 -2.32 7.02
N LEU A 21 5.06 -2.88 6.07
CA LEU A 21 4.08 -3.92 6.36
C LEU A 21 4.75 -5.17 6.94
N VAL A 22 5.84 -5.62 6.33
CA VAL A 22 6.58 -6.82 6.79
C VAL A 22 7.20 -6.59 8.15
N GLU A 23 7.74 -5.40 8.40
CA GLU A 23 8.39 -5.05 9.66
C GLU A 23 7.39 -4.61 10.73
N ALA A 24 6.11 -4.48 10.39
CA ALA A 24 5.07 -3.89 11.25
C ALA A 24 5.49 -2.51 11.77
N ASP A 25 6.08 -1.71 10.90
CA ASP A 25 6.58 -0.37 11.21
C ASP A 25 5.44 0.64 11.04
N ILE A 26 4.65 0.79 12.10
CA ILE A 26 3.46 1.65 12.10
C ILE A 26 3.83 3.12 11.91
N ASP A 27 4.94 3.57 12.47
CA ASP A 27 5.37 4.97 12.33
C ASP A 27 5.66 5.33 10.88
N SER A 28 6.29 4.44 10.13
CA SER A 28 6.53 4.64 8.69
C SER A 28 5.22 4.61 7.90
N LEU A 29 4.33 3.67 8.19
CA LEU A 29 3.01 3.57 7.53
C LEU A 29 2.17 4.80 7.79
N GLN A 30 2.22 5.33 9.02
CA GLN A 30 1.53 6.56 9.41
C GLN A 30 1.87 7.73 8.48
N LYS A 31 3.13 7.82 8.06
CA LYS A 31 3.62 8.90 7.19
C LYS A 31 3.32 8.66 5.72
N LEU A 32 3.25 7.40 5.30
CA LEU A 32 3.07 7.00 3.91
C LEU A 32 1.61 7.07 3.44
N VAL A 33 0.67 7.05 4.39
CA VAL A 33 -0.77 6.94 4.11
C VAL A 33 -1.47 8.22 4.56
N SER A 34 -2.32 8.78 3.70
CA SER A 34 -3.03 10.01 4.03
C SER A 34 -4.08 9.79 5.13
N ASP A 35 -4.43 10.87 5.84
CA ASP A 35 -5.39 10.78 6.94
C ASP A 35 -6.78 10.33 6.48
N ASP A 36 -7.14 10.62 5.24
CA ASP A 36 -8.43 10.30 4.64
C ASP A 36 -8.38 9.08 3.71
N VAL A 37 -7.37 8.22 3.85
CA VAL A 37 -7.20 7.07 2.97
C VAL A 37 -8.44 6.16 2.97
N VAL A 38 -8.74 5.63 1.79
CA VAL A 38 -9.72 4.56 1.62
C VAL A 38 -8.96 3.33 1.12
N HIS A 39 -8.94 2.29 1.93
CA HIS A 39 -8.23 1.04 1.64
C HIS A 39 -9.25 -0.07 1.43
N VAL A 40 -9.40 -0.52 0.19
CA VAL A 40 -10.35 -1.58 -0.17
C VAL A 40 -9.58 -2.89 -0.37
N HIS A 41 -9.86 -3.85 0.50
CA HIS A 41 -9.28 -5.19 0.44
C HIS A 41 -9.87 -6.00 -0.72
N ALA A 42 -9.19 -7.06 -1.10
CA ALA A 42 -9.63 -7.92 -2.22
C ALA A 42 -11.01 -8.56 -2.00
N ASN A 43 -11.44 -8.69 -0.73
CA ASN A 43 -12.77 -9.21 -0.38
C ASN A 43 -13.85 -8.11 -0.30
N GLY A 44 -13.49 -6.85 -0.61
CA GLY A 44 -14.41 -5.71 -0.57
C GLY A 44 -14.49 -5.00 0.77
N LYS A 45 -13.85 -5.52 1.82
CA LYS A 45 -13.80 -4.83 3.11
C LYS A 45 -13.04 -3.52 2.94
N THR A 46 -13.59 -2.43 3.51
CA THR A 46 -13.01 -1.10 3.40
C THR A 46 -12.52 -0.63 4.78
N ASP A 47 -11.27 -0.18 4.83
CA ASP A 47 -10.66 0.36 6.04
C ASP A 47 -10.31 1.83 5.86
N ASN A 48 -10.51 2.61 6.92
CA ASN A 48 -9.92 3.94 7.06
C ASN A 48 -8.49 3.81 7.60
N LYS A 49 -7.81 4.95 7.81
CA LYS A 49 -6.42 4.95 8.28
C LYS A 49 -6.26 4.25 9.62
N ALA A 50 -7.13 4.53 10.58
CA ALA A 50 -7.05 3.92 11.91
C ALA A 50 -7.19 2.40 11.83
N ALA A 51 -8.15 1.90 11.08
CA ALA A 51 -8.37 0.47 10.90
C ALA A 51 -7.23 -0.19 10.13
N TYR A 52 -6.70 0.48 9.09
CA TYR A 52 -5.56 -0.02 8.33
C TYR A 52 -4.33 -0.18 9.22
N LEU A 53 -3.99 0.84 10.00
CA LEU A 53 -2.83 0.79 10.89
C LEU A 53 -3.02 -0.22 12.01
N ALA A 54 -4.24 -0.32 12.56
CA ALA A 54 -4.53 -1.29 13.63
C ALA A 54 -4.46 -2.74 13.18
N MET A 55 -4.72 -3.01 11.90
CA MET A 55 -4.67 -4.36 11.32
C MET A 55 -3.23 -4.90 11.30
N VAL A 56 -2.26 -4.04 11.00
CA VAL A 56 -0.88 -4.45 10.75
C VAL A 56 -0.23 -4.96 12.03
N GLY A 57 0.21 -6.20 12.02
CA GLY A 57 0.91 -6.83 13.14
C GLY A 57 0.00 -7.34 14.26
N THR A 58 -1.29 -6.94 14.29
CA THR A 58 -2.22 -7.39 15.32
C THR A 58 -3.23 -8.41 14.79
N GLN A 59 -3.84 -8.16 13.64
CA GLN A 59 -4.79 -9.07 13.00
C GLN A 59 -4.13 -9.86 11.88
N ILE A 60 -3.23 -9.20 11.14
CA ILE A 60 -2.51 -9.79 10.00
C ILE A 60 -1.03 -9.50 10.20
N ARG A 61 -0.24 -10.56 10.06
CA ARG A 61 1.20 -10.46 10.01
C ARG A 61 1.63 -10.62 8.56
N PHE A 62 2.31 -9.63 8.01
CA PHE A 62 2.84 -9.71 6.66
C PHE A 62 4.22 -10.35 6.71
N LEU A 63 4.33 -11.56 6.14
CA LEU A 63 5.60 -12.30 6.10
C LEU A 63 6.42 -11.87 4.89
N GLU A 64 5.75 -11.62 3.77
CA GLU A 64 6.35 -11.10 2.54
C GLU A 64 5.37 -10.13 1.89
N ALA A 65 5.89 -9.09 1.27
CA ALA A 65 5.12 -8.16 0.44
C ALA A 65 6.06 -7.54 -0.58
N GLY A 66 5.67 -7.60 -1.86
CA GLY A 66 6.51 -7.04 -2.91
C GLY A 66 5.81 -6.93 -4.24
N ARG A 67 6.42 -6.12 -5.10
CA ARG A 67 5.96 -5.89 -6.46
C ARG A 67 7.11 -6.12 -7.43
N GLU A 68 6.81 -6.79 -8.53
CA GLU A 68 7.75 -6.94 -9.64
C GLU A 68 7.84 -5.65 -10.45
N ALA A 69 6.69 -5.02 -10.69
CA ALA A 69 6.61 -3.77 -11.45
C ALA A 69 5.41 -2.95 -10.97
N LEU A 70 5.50 -1.64 -11.17
CA LEU A 70 4.42 -0.71 -10.86
C LEU A 70 4.34 0.34 -11.96
N ASP A 71 3.20 0.42 -12.62
CA ASP A 71 2.95 1.42 -13.65
C ASP A 71 2.41 2.69 -12.99
N VAL A 72 3.20 3.75 -12.99
CA VAL A 72 2.87 5.01 -12.34
C VAL A 72 2.62 6.08 -13.40
N ARG A 73 1.45 6.72 -13.34
CA ARG A 73 1.07 7.83 -14.20
C ARG A 73 0.84 9.06 -13.32
N VAL A 74 1.49 10.17 -13.65
CA VAL A 74 1.48 11.37 -12.82
C VAL A 74 0.63 12.45 -13.49
N TYR A 75 -0.26 13.03 -12.72
CA TYR A 75 -1.16 14.11 -13.15
C TYR A 75 -1.06 15.25 -12.13
N GLY A 76 -0.04 16.10 -12.27
CA GLY A 76 0.19 17.18 -11.34
C GLY A 76 0.51 16.67 -9.91
N ASN A 77 -0.36 16.99 -8.98
CA ASN A 77 -0.21 16.57 -7.57
C ASN A 77 -0.91 15.24 -7.25
N THR A 78 -1.34 14.53 -8.28
CA THR A 78 -1.99 13.22 -8.16
C THR A 78 -1.29 12.23 -9.07
N ALA A 79 -1.12 11.01 -8.60
CA ALA A 79 -0.61 9.92 -9.41
C ALA A 79 -1.47 8.67 -9.22
N ILE A 80 -1.59 7.89 -10.28
CA ILE A 80 -2.28 6.60 -10.26
C ILE A 80 -1.24 5.53 -10.52
N ALA A 81 -1.18 4.54 -9.64
CA ALA A 81 -0.23 3.44 -9.73
C ALA A 81 -0.98 2.11 -9.82
N THR A 82 -0.71 1.36 -10.87
CA THR A 82 -1.37 0.08 -11.12
C THR A 82 -0.32 -1.00 -11.25
N GLY A 83 -0.56 -2.13 -10.59
CA GLY A 83 0.37 -3.25 -10.69
C GLY A 83 0.00 -4.42 -9.79
N ARG A 84 0.66 -5.53 -10.06
CA ARG A 84 0.53 -6.75 -9.27
C ARG A 84 1.25 -6.59 -7.93
N LEU A 85 0.60 -7.05 -6.88
CA LEU A 85 1.17 -7.12 -5.53
C LEU A 85 1.09 -8.57 -5.07
N ASP A 86 2.22 -9.12 -4.65
CA ASP A 86 2.31 -10.46 -4.10
C ASP A 86 2.62 -10.36 -2.61
N GLN A 87 1.83 -11.06 -1.80
CA GLN A 87 1.97 -11.04 -0.35
C GLN A 87 1.81 -12.44 0.22
N LEU A 88 2.59 -12.74 1.26
CA LEU A 88 2.37 -13.89 2.11
C LEU A 88 1.98 -13.35 3.47
N ILE A 89 0.79 -13.68 3.95
CA ILE A 89 0.27 -13.22 5.22
C ILE A 89 -0.02 -14.38 6.16
N GLU A 90 -0.03 -14.07 7.45
CA GLU A 90 -0.44 -15.01 8.50
C GLU A 90 -1.52 -14.36 9.34
N MET A 91 -2.65 -15.05 9.49
CA MET A 91 -3.72 -14.60 10.38
C MET A 91 -3.27 -14.85 11.81
N THR A 92 -3.19 -13.80 12.63
CA THR A 92 -2.59 -13.92 13.97
C THR A 92 -3.39 -14.82 14.91
N GLN A 93 -4.73 -14.88 14.77
CA GLN A 93 -5.57 -15.69 15.63
C GLN A 93 -5.48 -17.19 15.35
N THR A 94 -5.28 -17.58 14.10
CA THR A 94 -5.34 -18.99 13.68
C THR A 94 -4.00 -19.53 13.21
N ALA A 95 -3.00 -18.66 13.01
CA ALA A 95 -1.73 -18.97 12.38
C ALA A 95 -1.88 -19.49 10.94
N GLN A 96 -3.06 -19.30 10.32
CA GLN A 96 -3.27 -19.64 8.92
C GLN A 96 -2.47 -18.74 8.03
N ARG A 97 -1.71 -19.32 7.12
CA ARG A 97 -0.95 -18.59 6.10
C ARG A 97 -1.73 -18.54 4.80
N ILE A 98 -1.74 -17.38 4.17
CA ILE A 98 -2.43 -17.15 2.91
C ILE A 98 -1.46 -16.52 1.93
N ASP A 99 -1.30 -17.16 0.78
CA ASP A 99 -0.49 -16.67 -0.32
C ASP A 99 -1.40 -15.84 -1.22
N MET A 100 -1.19 -14.52 -1.25
CA MET A 100 -2.08 -13.58 -1.94
C MET A 100 -1.43 -13.00 -3.17
N HIS A 101 -2.16 -13.04 -4.26
CA HIS A 101 -1.76 -12.42 -5.52
C HIS A 101 -2.90 -11.53 -5.99
N VAL A 102 -2.66 -10.23 -6.01
CA VAL A 102 -3.69 -9.25 -6.34
C VAL A 102 -3.20 -8.27 -7.39
N MET A 103 -4.14 -7.75 -8.16
CA MET A 103 -3.92 -6.55 -8.97
C MET A 103 -4.44 -5.37 -8.18
N THR A 104 -3.66 -4.29 -8.09
CA THR A 104 -4.05 -3.13 -7.31
C THR A 104 -4.07 -1.87 -8.14
N THR A 105 -4.94 -0.94 -7.76
CA THR A 105 -4.89 0.44 -8.18
C THR A 105 -4.73 1.31 -6.95
N GLN A 106 -3.72 2.18 -6.98
CA GLN A 106 -3.44 3.12 -5.90
C GLN A 106 -3.54 4.53 -6.44
N VAL A 107 -4.03 5.44 -5.60
CA VAL A 107 -3.96 6.87 -5.86
C VAL A 107 -3.04 7.49 -4.82
N TRP A 108 -2.04 8.19 -5.31
CA TRP A 108 -1.09 8.96 -4.49
C TRP A 108 -1.36 10.44 -4.68
N VAL A 109 -1.31 11.21 -3.61
CA VAL A 109 -1.50 12.67 -3.66
C VAL A 109 -0.29 13.35 -3.02
N ARG A 110 0.11 14.47 -3.61
CA ARG A 110 1.24 15.24 -3.11
C ARG A 110 0.74 16.40 -2.24
N HIS A 111 1.26 16.46 -1.01
CA HIS A 111 1.04 17.56 -0.09
C HIS A 111 2.40 18.23 0.15
N GLY A 112 2.59 19.43 -0.43
CA GLY A 112 3.90 20.07 -0.41
C GLY A 112 4.94 19.24 -1.15
N ALA A 113 5.99 18.79 -0.46
CA ALA A 113 7.05 17.96 -1.05
C ALA A 113 6.80 16.45 -0.89
N ASN A 114 5.73 16.04 -0.19
CA ASN A 114 5.53 14.66 0.20
C ASN A 114 4.33 14.03 -0.49
N TRP A 115 4.54 12.82 -1.01
CA TRP A 115 3.46 11.99 -1.55
C TRP A 115 2.92 11.06 -0.49
N GLN A 116 1.60 10.90 -0.45
CA GLN A 116 0.93 9.94 0.43
C GLN A 116 -0.10 9.14 -0.37
N GLN A 117 -0.26 7.87 0.00
CA GLN A 117 -1.30 7.04 -0.59
C GLN A 117 -2.66 7.46 -0.05
N ALA A 118 -3.57 7.86 -0.94
CA ALA A 118 -4.91 8.30 -0.58
C ALA A 118 -5.98 7.26 -0.87
N SER A 119 -5.69 6.30 -1.75
CA SER A 119 -6.64 5.24 -2.08
C SER A 119 -5.89 3.98 -2.51
N PHE A 120 -6.44 2.84 -2.16
CA PHE A 120 -5.94 1.52 -2.53
C PHE A 120 -7.12 0.61 -2.79
N GLN A 121 -7.08 -0.12 -3.88
CA GLN A 121 -8.08 -1.15 -4.15
C GLN A 121 -7.42 -2.36 -4.76
N ALA A 122 -7.76 -3.54 -4.23
CA ALA A 122 -7.20 -4.82 -4.67
C ALA A 122 -8.28 -5.70 -5.30
N THR A 123 -7.86 -6.47 -6.31
CA THR A 123 -8.68 -7.50 -6.94
C THR A 123 -7.85 -8.78 -6.99
N ASN A 124 -8.43 -9.90 -6.59
CA ASN A 124 -7.74 -11.19 -6.65
C ASN A 124 -7.43 -11.58 -8.09
N LEU A 125 -6.23 -12.09 -8.29
CA LEU A 125 -5.79 -12.67 -9.56
C LEU A 125 -6.13 -14.16 -9.62
#